data_417b5d6d4c1df3fcec9e5ba43c1da6dc
#
_entry.id   417b5d6d4c1df3fcec9e5ba43c1da6dc
#
_cell.length_a   1.000
_cell.length_b   1.000
_cell.length_c   1.000
_cell.angle_alpha   90.00
_cell.angle_beta   90.00
_cell.angle_gamma   90.00
#
_symmetry.space_group_name_H-M   'P 1'
#
loop_
_entity.id
_entity.type
_entity.pdbx_description
1 polymer ?
#
loop_
_entity_poly.entity_id
_entity_poly.type
_entity_poly.pdbx_seq_one_letter_code
_entity_poly.pdbx_strand_id
1 'polypeptide(L)'
;MEPKESPILQGLNPAQRDAVVNYDSPSLIIAGAGSGKTRVLTSRIAYMIEQGVAPFNILALTFTNKAAQQMRERIAQMIPDNRSRYIRMGTFHSVFSRILRENAEKIGFPESFTIYEPSDCKNLIKTIVRELNLADEKYKPNLIASRISYAKNCLVTPGAYLANSVYAAEDRQAQIPEFGNVYNIYCQRCKRNGAMDFDDLLLQTNILLRDAPDVLARYQELFKYILVDEYQDTNYAQYVIIRRLSQLHSKVCVVGDDAQSIYSFRGAKIENILSFQKDFPAAKVFKLEQNYRSTRTIVDAANSVIVRNSRRMEKHCFSAGDVGEPIRILKAYTDREEAEMVVSDLRDKVCSTGDDWSEAVILYRTNNQSAVLEDNLRRRGIPYRIYKGSSFYDHKEVKDMLAYIRLVINPRDDEAFKRIVNYPTRGIGDTTVQRIAQLAAERGVSMWEAVDALVAEPACLLYTSPSPRDSTSSR
;
A
#
# COMPACT_ATOMS: atom_id res chain seq x y z
N MET A 1 17.93 -3.50 46.65
CA MET A 1 17.81 -2.46 45.63
C MET A 1 16.48 -2.69 44.95
N GLU A 2 15.56 -1.77 45.10
CA GLU A 2 14.33 -1.81 44.29
C GLU A 2 14.70 -1.78 42.82
N PRO A 3 14.09 -2.61 41.97
CA PRO A 3 14.38 -2.57 40.53
C PRO A 3 14.03 -1.17 40.03
N LYS A 4 15.01 -0.43 39.54
CA LYS A 4 14.80 0.87 38.92
C LYS A 4 13.76 0.70 37.82
N GLU A 5 12.64 1.39 37.98
CA GLU A 5 11.59 1.39 36.98
C GLU A 5 12.13 1.86 35.61
N SER A 6 11.84 1.09 34.56
CA SER A 6 12.33 1.42 33.21
C SER A 6 11.88 2.82 32.79
N PRO A 7 12.80 3.69 32.33
CA PRO A 7 12.46 5.01 31.81
C PRO A 7 11.44 4.96 30.67
N ILE A 8 11.38 3.86 29.92
CA ILE A 8 10.46 3.65 28.81
C ILE A 8 9.00 3.60 29.28
N LEU A 9 8.77 3.17 30.52
CA LEU A 9 7.43 3.05 31.11
C LEU A 9 6.94 4.37 31.72
N GLN A 10 7.81 5.36 31.88
CA GLN A 10 7.43 6.65 32.45
C GLN A 10 6.46 7.40 31.55
N GLY A 11 5.44 8.00 32.17
CA GLY A 11 4.39 8.76 31.48
C GLY A 11 3.42 7.91 30.64
N LEU A 12 3.44 6.57 30.78
CA LEU A 12 2.39 5.70 30.30
C LEU A 12 1.31 5.56 31.38
N ASN A 13 0.04 5.59 30.97
CA ASN A 13 -1.05 5.24 31.88
C ASN A 13 -1.07 3.72 32.18
N PRO A 14 -1.81 3.24 33.19
CA PRO A 14 -1.81 1.82 33.57
C PRO A 14 -2.13 0.89 32.40
N ALA A 15 -3.16 1.18 31.60
CA ALA A 15 -3.54 0.35 30.43
C ALA A 15 -2.47 0.31 29.35
N GLN A 16 -1.82 1.46 29.07
CA GLN A 16 -0.70 1.54 28.17
C GLN A 16 0.51 0.74 28.68
N ARG A 17 0.81 0.88 29.97
CA ARG A 17 1.90 0.15 30.63
C ARG A 17 1.68 -1.37 30.56
N ASP A 18 0.48 -1.84 30.90
CA ASP A 18 0.14 -3.25 30.82
C ASP A 18 0.30 -3.78 29.38
N ALA A 19 -0.14 -3.02 28.39
CA ALA A 19 0.05 -3.36 27.00
C ALA A 19 1.53 -3.39 26.58
N VAL A 20 2.43 -2.61 27.19
CA VAL A 20 3.86 -2.62 26.90
C VAL A 20 4.57 -3.80 27.52
N VAL A 21 4.33 -4.11 28.79
CA VAL A 21 5.07 -5.14 29.53
C VAL A 21 4.67 -6.57 29.18
N ASN A 22 3.44 -6.78 28.70
CA ASN A 22 2.93 -8.11 28.35
C ASN A 22 3.31 -8.53 26.89
N TYR A 23 4.59 -8.60 26.56
CA TYR A 23 5.05 -8.84 25.18
C TYR A 23 5.24 -10.32 24.82
N ASP A 24 5.24 -11.25 25.77
CA ASP A 24 5.50 -12.68 25.54
C ASP A 24 4.25 -13.51 25.16
N SER A 25 3.09 -12.89 25.09
CA SER A 25 1.82 -13.53 24.68
C SER A 25 1.19 -12.79 23.50
N PRO A 26 0.34 -13.47 22.72
CA PRO A 26 -0.47 -12.79 21.71
C PRO A 26 -1.25 -11.65 22.36
N SER A 27 -1.31 -10.50 21.70
CA SER A 27 -1.91 -9.30 22.27
C SER A 27 -2.73 -8.56 21.23
N LEU A 28 -3.96 -8.22 21.58
CA LEU A 28 -4.83 -7.33 20.82
C LEU A 28 -4.98 -6.02 21.59
N ILE A 29 -4.47 -4.93 21.02
CA ILE A 29 -4.59 -3.59 21.60
C ILE A 29 -5.67 -2.84 20.83
N ILE A 30 -6.84 -2.70 21.45
CA ILE A 30 -7.96 -1.93 20.90
C ILE A 30 -7.81 -0.51 21.41
N ALA A 31 -7.58 0.42 20.50
CA ALA A 31 -7.17 1.75 20.87
C ALA A 31 -7.98 2.80 20.12
N GLY A 32 -8.70 3.62 20.85
CA GLY A 32 -9.44 4.75 20.30
C GLY A 32 -8.54 5.78 19.60
N ALA A 33 -9.16 6.68 18.84
CA ALA A 33 -8.43 7.80 18.25
C ALA A 33 -7.72 8.60 19.33
N GLY A 34 -6.47 9.00 19.08
CA GLY A 34 -5.70 9.83 20.03
C GLY A 34 -5.31 9.15 21.35
N SER A 35 -5.50 7.84 21.51
CA SER A 35 -5.18 7.10 22.74
C SER A 35 -3.71 6.69 22.87
N GLY A 36 -2.87 7.03 21.91
CA GLY A 36 -1.44 6.72 21.94
C GLY A 36 -1.08 5.35 21.35
N LYS A 37 -1.84 4.81 20.39
CA LYS A 37 -1.54 3.56 19.66
C LYS A 37 -0.06 3.41 19.32
N THR A 38 0.45 4.35 18.53
CA THR A 38 1.85 4.34 18.08
C THR A 38 2.84 4.48 19.24
N ARG A 39 2.49 5.24 20.29
CA ARG A 39 3.33 5.37 21.49
C ARG A 39 3.48 4.03 22.21
N VAL A 40 2.37 3.32 22.43
CA VAL A 40 2.37 2.00 23.08
C VAL A 40 3.19 1.01 22.26
N LEU A 41 3.00 0.99 20.93
CA LEU A 41 3.73 0.07 20.05
C LEU A 41 5.23 0.34 20.05
N THR A 42 5.65 1.60 19.95
CA THR A 42 7.08 1.99 19.99
C THR A 42 7.70 1.76 21.35
N SER A 43 6.98 2.08 22.45
CA SER A 43 7.44 1.79 23.83
C SER A 43 7.56 0.28 24.08
N ARG A 44 6.62 -0.54 23.57
CA ARG A 44 6.70 -2.00 23.66
C ARG A 44 7.95 -2.55 22.98
N ILE A 45 8.27 -2.08 21.74
CA ILE A 45 9.48 -2.47 21.03
C ILE A 45 10.73 -2.07 21.81
N ALA A 46 10.78 -0.82 22.29
CA ALA A 46 11.90 -0.32 23.07
C ALA A 46 12.09 -1.14 24.37
N TYR A 47 11.00 -1.42 25.08
CA TYR A 47 11.01 -2.22 26.30
C TYR A 47 11.49 -3.66 26.04
N MET A 48 11.02 -4.29 24.98
CA MET A 48 11.49 -5.64 24.59
C MET A 48 13.01 -5.69 24.38
N ILE A 49 13.57 -4.68 23.72
CA ILE A 49 15.03 -4.57 23.49
C ILE A 49 15.77 -4.32 24.81
N GLU A 50 15.24 -3.51 25.70
CA GLU A 50 15.76 -3.29 27.06
C GLU A 50 15.79 -4.59 27.85
N GLN A 51 14.73 -5.44 27.71
CA GLN A 51 14.64 -6.76 28.36
C GLN A 51 15.50 -7.85 27.68
N GLY A 52 16.34 -7.48 26.69
CA GLY A 52 17.28 -8.39 26.05
C GLY A 52 16.77 -9.08 24.79
N VAL A 53 15.59 -8.72 24.27
CA VAL A 53 15.14 -9.24 22.97
C VAL A 53 16.05 -8.70 21.86
N ALA A 54 16.58 -9.59 21.04
CA ALA A 54 17.42 -9.18 19.92
C ALA A 54 16.59 -8.42 18.85
N PRO A 55 17.02 -7.22 18.44
CA PRO A 55 16.24 -6.38 17.53
C PRO A 55 15.88 -7.04 16.20
N PHE A 56 16.75 -7.90 15.66
CA PHE A 56 16.50 -8.63 14.42
C PHE A 56 15.39 -9.71 14.55
N ASN A 57 15.03 -10.09 15.79
CA ASN A 57 13.90 -10.99 16.05
C ASN A 57 12.53 -10.25 16.04
N ILE A 58 12.54 -8.93 15.86
CA ILE A 58 11.35 -8.11 15.86
C ILE A 58 10.98 -7.72 14.43
N LEU A 59 9.77 -8.09 14.01
CA LEU A 59 9.12 -7.63 12.80
C LEU A 59 8.03 -6.62 13.16
N ALA A 60 8.16 -5.37 12.72
CA ALA A 60 7.19 -4.32 12.95
C ALA A 60 6.59 -3.84 11.61
N LEU A 61 5.30 -4.05 11.44
CA LEU A 61 4.57 -3.74 10.20
C LEU A 61 3.59 -2.59 10.42
N THR A 62 3.55 -1.68 9.46
CA THR A 62 2.60 -0.56 9.44
C THR A 62 2.04 -0.33 8.04
N PHE A 63 1.09 0.60 7.92
CA PHE A 63 0.38 0.83 6.66
C PHE A 63 1.07 1.82 5.73
N THR A 64 1.82 2.81 6.27
CA THR A 64 2.46 3.86 5.47
C THR A 64 3.95 3.99 5.77
N ASN A 65 4.73 4.39 4.75
CA ASN A 65 6.15 4.64 4.90
C ASN A 65 6.43 5.78 5.91
N LYS A 66 5.55 6.79 5.97
CA LYS A 66 5.65 7.88 6.94
C LYS A 66 5.50 7.37 8.37
N ALA A 67 4.51 6.50 8.63
CA ALA A 67 4.33 5.88 9.95
C ALA A 67 5.54 5.01 10.32
N ALA A 68 6.06 4.21 9.39
CA ALA A 68 7.27 3.40 9.61
C ALA A 68 8.48 4.27 9.97
N GLN A 69 8.66 5.41 9.29
CA GLN A 69 9.73 6.35 9.56
C GLN A 69 9.58 6.99 10.95
N GLN A 70 8.39 7.48 11.29
CA GLN A 70 8.11 8.06 12.61
C GLN A 70 8.31 7.06 13.75
N MET A 71 7.88 5.81 13.57
CA MET A 71 8.13 4.75 14.55
C MET A 71 9.62 4.50 14.74
N ARG A 72 10.38 4.45 13.65
CA ARG A 72 11.85 4.25 13.70
C ARG A 72 12.54 5.38 14.46
N GLU A 73 12.18 6.61 14.18
CA GLU A 73 12.72 7.80 14.86
C GLU A 73 12.40 7.79 16.36
N ARG A 74 11.17 7.48 16.75
CA ARG A 74 10.77 7.40 18.16
C ARG A 74 11.51 6.29 18.91
N ILE A 75 11.65 5.11 18.30
CA ILE A 75 12.40 4.01 18.93
C ILE A 75 13.88 4.37 19.07
N ALA A 76 14.47 5.02 18.06
CA ALA A 76 15.86 5.47 18.13
C ALA A 76 16.12 6.48 19.24
N GLN A 77 15.13 7.33 19.54
CA GLN A 77 15.23 8.28 20.69
C GLN A 77 15.17 7.56 22.05
N MET A 78 14.43 6.45 22.14
CA MET A 78 14.33 5.66 23.38
C MET A 78 15.52 4.69 23.56
N ILE A 79 16.20 4.31 22.49
CA ILE A 79 17.32 3.35 22.49
C ILE A 79 18.53 4.01 21.83
N PRO A 80 19.41 4.68 22.63
CA PRO A 80 20.49 5.52 22.11
C PRO A 80 21.67 4.74 21.48
N ASP A 81 21.75 3.43 21.65
CA ASP A 81 22.89 2.59 21.22
C ASP A 81 22.80 2.06 19.77
N ASN A 82 21.97 2.68 18.93
CA ASN A 82 21.75 2.31 17.52
C ASN A 82 21.26 0.86 17.28
N ARG A 83 20.92 0.09 18.29
CA ARG A 83 20.34 -1.27 18.10
C ARG A 83 19.05 -1.26 17.33
N SER A 84 18.27 -0.15 17.41
CA SER A 84 16.99 0.01 16.70
C SER A 84 17.09 -0.17 15.18
N ARG A 85 18.26 0.06 14.56
CA ARG A 85 18.49 -0.11 13.12
C ARG A 85 18.34 -1.54 12.63
N TYR A 86 18.52 -2.52 13.53
CA TYR A 86 18.42 -3.95 13.20
C TYR A 86 16.99 -4.50 13.26
N ILE A 87 16.03 -3.70 13.71
CA ILE A 87 14.61 -4.08 13.69
C ILE A 87 14.15 -4.16 12.22
N ARG A 88 13.52 -5.26 11.85
CA ARG A 88 12.86 -5.35 10.54
C ARG A 88 11.55 -4.58 10.60
N MET A 89 11.56 -3.33 10.12
CA MET A 89 10.43 -2.41 10.20
C MET A 89 10.12 -1.79 8.86
N GLY A 90 8.82 -1.70 8.51
CA GLY A 90 8.36 -1.09 7.27
C GLY A 90 6.90 -1.34 6.98
N THR A 91 6.47 -0.96 5.78
CA THR A 91 5.16 -1.37 5.27
C THR A 91 5.21 -2.85 4.85
N PHE A 92 4.05 -3.51 4.80
CA PHE A 92 3.95 -4.89 4.28
C PHE A 92 4.69 -5.04 2.94
N HIS A 93 4.37 -4.18 1.97
CA HIS A 93 4.98 -4.24 0.64
C HIS A 93 6.50 -4.06 0.69
N SER A 94 7.02 -3.11 1.49
CA SER A 94 8.46 -2.85 1.56
C SER A 94 9.26 -3.98 2.22
N VAL A 95 8.68 -4.61 3.25
CA VAL A 95 9.33 -5.74 3.93
C VAL A 95 9.28 -6.99 3.05
N PHE A 96 8.11 -7.32 2.53
CA PHE A 96 7.93 -8.56 1.77
C PHE A 96 8.54 -8.50 0.37
N SER A 97 8.66 -7.34 -0.26
CA SER A 97 9.44 -7.22 -1.50
C SER A 97 10.91 -7.58 -1.32
N ARG A 98 11.52 -7.28 -0.17
CA ARG A 98 12.90 -7.71 0.14
C ARG A 98 12.99 -9.21 0.34
N ILE A 99 12.04 -9.80 1.08
CA ILE A 99 11.98 -11.26 1.28
C ILE A 99 11.80 -11.97 -0.05
N LEU A 100 10.96 -11.43 -0.95
CA LEU A 100 10.79 -11.99 -2.29
C LEU A 100 12.06 -11.90 -3.12
N ARG A 101 12.81 -10.80 -3.07
CA ARG A 101 14.10 -10.67 -3.77
C ARG A 101 15.13 -11.67 -3.27
N GLU A 102 15.22 -11.86 -1.95
CA GLU A 102 16.12 -12.84 -1.33
C GLU A 102 15.78 -14.30 -1.71
N ASN A 103 14.57 -14.57 -2.23
CA ASN A 103 14.06 -15.91 -2.55
C ASN A 103 13.41 -15.97 -3.94
N ALA A 104 13.77 -15.07 -4.84
CA ALA A 104 13.08 -14.86 -6.12
C ALA A 104 13.07 -16.12 -7.00
N GLU A 105 14.15 -16.85 -7.04
CA GLU A 105 14.28 -18.11 -7.82
C GLU A 105 13.24 -19.15 -7.42
N LYS A 106 12.90 -19.25 -6.12
CA LYS A 106 11.92 -20.23 -5.61
C LYS A 106 10.49 -19.97 -6.11
N ILE A 107 10.21 -18.74 -6.52
CA ILE A 107 8.91 -18.35 -7.11
C ILE A 107 8.99 -18.14 -8.63
N GLY A 108 10.17 -18.39 -9.23
CA GLY A 108 10.41 -18.30 -10.67
C GLY A 108 10.42 -16.87 -11.21
N PHE A 109 10.97 -15.93 -10.41
CA PHE A 109 11.24 -14.55 -10.80
C PHE A 109 12.73 -14.23 -10.70
N PRO A 110 13.24 -13.25 -11.46
CA PRO A 110 14.60 -12.75 -11.26
C PRO A 110 14.68 -11.96 -9.94
N GLU A 111 15.84 -11.92 -9.29
CA GLU A 111 16.07 -11.09 -8.10
C GLU A 111 15.83 -9.60 -8.40
N SER A 112 16.15 -9.19 -9.64
CA SER A 112 15.98 -7.82 -10.15
C SER A 112 14.57 -7.52 -10.67
N PHE A 113 13.54 -8.30 -10.29
CA PHE A 113 12.18 -8.08 -10.78
C PHE A 113 11.74 -6.61 -10.62
N THR A 114 11.03 -6.10 -11.62
CA THR A 114 10.46 -4.75 -11.62
C THR A 114 9.14 -4.74 -10.82
N ILE A 115 8.89 -3.67 -10.08
CA ILE A 115 7.57 -3.43 -9.47
C ILE A 115 6.81 -2.47 -10.40
N TYR A 116 5.73 -2.96 -11.00
CA TYR A 116 4.88 -2.19 -11.90
C TYR A 116 4.03 -1.17 -11.13
N GLU A 117 4.01 0.05 -11.65
CA GLU A 117 3.09 1.09 -11.21
C GLU A 117 1.67 0.85 -11.76
N PRO A 118 0.63 1.48 -11.18
CA PRO A 118 -0.74 1.37 -11.71
C PRO A 118 -0.89 1.77 -13.19
N SER A 119 -0.05 2.66 -13.68
CA SER A 119 0.00 3.03 -15.11
C SER A 119 0.47 1.89 -16.00
N ASP A 120 1.53 1.18 -15.58
CA ASP A 120 2.09 0.05 -16.31
C ASP A 120 1.07 -1.10 -16.37
N CYS A 121 0.43 -1.40 -15.23
CA CYS A 121 -0.63 -2.41 -15.16
C CYS A 121 -1.80 -2.12 -16.11
N LYS A 122 -2.26 -0.87 -16.15
CA LYS A 122 -3.36 -0.46 -17.04
C LYS A 122 -2.97 -0.53 -18.51
N ASN A 123 -1.74 -0.16 -18.86
CA ASN A 123 -1.24 -0.25 -20.22
C ASN A 123 -1.15 -1.71 -20.68
N LEU A 124 -0.63 -2.59 -19.82
CA LEU A 124 -0.57 -4.02 -20.09
C LEU A 124 -1.98 -4.61 -20.27
N ILE A 125 -2.93 -4.29 -19.40
CA ILE A 125 -4.34 -4.73 -19.52
C ILE A 125 -4.95 -4.21 -20.83
N LYS A 126 -4.75 -2.94 -21.18
CA LYS A 126 -5.24 -2.37 -22.44
C LYS A 126 -4.68 -3.09 -23.65
N THR A 127 -3.43 -3.48 -23.63
CA THR A 127 -2.80 -4.27 -24.69
C THR A 127 -3.46 -5.64 -24.81
N ILE A 128 -3.67 -6.34 -23.70
CA ILE A 128 -4.31 -7.66 -23.65
C ILE A 128 -5.75 -7.61 -24.19
N VAL A 129 -6.54 -6.63 -23.74
CA VAL A 129 -7.93 -6.43 -24.17
C VAL A 129 -8.03 -6.24 -25.68
N ARG A 130 -7.12 -5.45 -26.27
CA ARG A 130 -7.06 -5.22 -27.72
C ARG A 130 -6.64 -6.46 -28.50
N GLU A 131 -5.66 -7.20 -28.04
CA GLU A 131 -5.19 -8.43 -28.71
C GLU A 131 -6.25 -9.53 -28.69
N LEU A 132 -7.05 -9.57 -27.64
CA LEU A 132 -8.20 -10.49 -27.55
C LEU A 132 -9.45 -9.98 -28.29
N ASN A 133 -9.37 -8.83 -28.96
CA ASN A 133 -10.49 -8.17 -29.65
C ASN A 133 -11.73 -8.00 -28.75
N LEU A 134 -11.53 -7.70 -27.47
CA LEU A 134 -12.60 -7.46 -26.52
C LEU A 134 -13.09 -6.00 -26.58
N ALA A 135 -14.38 -5.80 -26.29
CA ALA A 135 -14.98 -4.47 -26.33
C ALA A 135 -14.42 -3.54 -25.25
N ASP A 136 -13.70 -2.48 -25.64
CA ASP A 136 -13.04 -1.51 -24.75
C ASP A 136 -14.03 -0.87 -23.75
N GLU A 137 -15.30 -0.71 -24.12
CA GLU A 137 -16.33 -0.13 -23.25
C GLU A 137 -16.66 -1.01 -22.05
N LYS A 138 -16.61 -2.35 -22.22
CA LYS A 138 -16.88 -3.33 -21.17
C LYS A 138 -15.62 -3.67 -20.36
N TYR A 139 -14.50 -3.84 -21.04
CA TYR A 139 -13.21 -4.22 -20.44
C TYR A 139 -12.34 -3.00 -20.13
N LYS A 140 -12.93 -1.99 -19.47
CA LYS A 140 -12.18 -0.78 -19.08
C LYS A 140 -10.97 -1.13 -18.22
N PRO A 141 -9.76 -0.66 -18.54
CA PRO A 141 -8.54 -1.03 -17.82
C PRO A 141 -8.61 -0.80 -16.30
N ASN A 142 -9.29 0.26 -15.85
CA ASN A 142 -9.48 0.53 -14.43
C ASN A 142 -10.36 -0.53 -13.75
N LEU A 143 -11.44 -0.98 -14.40
CA LEU A 143 -12.34 -2.00 -13.87
C LEU A 143 -11.60 -3.35 -13.77
N ILE A 144 -10.93 -3.74 -14.85
CA ILE A 144 -10.18 -5.01 -14.90
C ILE A 144 -9.05 -5.00 -13.86
N ALA A 145 -8.26 -3.91 -13.77
CA ALA A 145 -7.21 -3.77 -12.76
C ALA A 145 -7.76 -3.91 -11.32
N SER A 146 -8.90 -3.28 -11.02
CA SER A 146 -9.53 -3.38 -9.69
C SER A 146 -9.98 -4.81 -9.37
N ARG A 147 -10.51 -5.54 -10.35
CA ARG A 147 -10.92 -6.95 -10.14
C ARG A 147 -9.72 -7.89 -9.99
N ILE A 148 -8.65 -7.68 -10.76
CA ILE A 148 -7.38 -8.41 -10.59
C ILE A 148 -6.82 -8.16 -9.19
N SER A 149 -6.76 -6.91 -8.76
CA SER A 149 -6.32 -6.52 -7.42
C SER A 149 -7.15 -7.23 -6.33
N TYR A 150 -8.47 -7.20 -6.46
CA TYR A 150 -9.35 -7.89 -5.51
C TYR A 150 -9.09 -9.40 -5.45
N ALA A 151 -8.97 -10.08 -6.60
CA ALA A 151 -8.69 -11.51 -6.67
C ALA A 151 -7.34 -11.84 -5.99
N LYS A 152 -6.28 -11.08 -6.27
CA LYS A 152 -4.96 -11.25 -5.66
C LYS A 152 -5.00 -11.04 -4.14
N ASN A 153 -5.68 -10.00 -3.67
CA ASN A 153 -5.84 -9.71 -2.24
C ASN A 153 -6.66 -10.78 -1.50
N CYS A 154 -7.54 -11.50 -2.22
CA CYS A 154 -8.23 -12.68 -1.72
C CYS A 154 -7.44 -14.00 -1.91
N LEU A 155 -6.19 -13.93 -2.38
CA LEU A 155 -5.31 -15.08 -2.67
C LEU A 155 -5.88 -16.04 -3.74
N VAL A 156 -6.70 -15.53 -4.64
CA VAL A 156 -7.25 -16.30 -5.75
C VAL A 156 -6.31 -16.19 -6.95
N THR A 157 -5.57 -17.25 -7.23
CA THR A 157 -4.68 -17.31 -8.40
C THR A 157 -5.49 -17.42 -9.69
N PRO A 158 -4.92 -17.07 -10.88
CA PRO A 158 -5.64 -17.21 -12.16
C PRO A 158 -6.19 -18.61 -12.41
N GLY A 159 -5.42 -19.65 -12.10
CA GLY A 159 -5.88 -21.04 -12.24
C GLY A 159 -7.07 -21.37 -11.33
N ALA A 160 -7.00 -20.94 -10.06
CA ALA A 160 -8.11 -21.11 -9.12
C ALA A 160 -9.36 -20.30 -9.54
N TYR A 161 -9.15 -19.11 -10.11
CA TYR A 161 -10.24 -18.28 -10.64
C TYR A 161 -10.97 -18.97 -11.79
N LEU A 162 -10.22 -19.46 -12.79
CA LEU A 162 -10.78 -20.14 -13.97
C LEU A 162 -11.47 -21.46 -13.63
N ALA A 163 -10.99 -22.17 -12.60
CA ALA A 163 -11.58 -23.43 -12.17
C ALA A 163 -12.90 -23.25 -11.38
N ASN A 164 -13.25 -22.04 -10.97
CA ASN A 164 -14.40 -21.76 -10.11
C ASN A 164 -15.60 -21.27 -10.93
N SER A 165 -16.64 -22.08 -11.02
CA SER A 165 -17.88 -21.77 -11.76
C SER A 165 -18.65 -20.56 -11.22
N VAL A 166 -18.48 -20.22 -9.93
CA VAL A 166 -19.12 -19.05 -9.32
C VAL A 166 -18.54 -17.77 -9.92
N TYR A 167 -17.20 -17.68 -10.01
CA TYR A 167 -16.55 -16.51 -10.63
C TYR A 167 -16.92 -16.37 -12.11
N ALA A 168 -17.00 -17.50 -12.84
CA ALA A 168 -17.46 -17.48 -14.23
C ALA A 168 -18.91 -17.00 -14.38
N ALA A 169 -19.79 -17.30 -13.42
CA ALA A 169 -21.17 -16.81 -13.41
C ALA A 169 -21.23 -15.30 -13.09
N GLU A 170 -20.46 -14.84 -12.10
CA GLU A 170 -20.32 -13.42 -11.75
C GLU A 170 -19.77 -12.59 -12.93
N ASP A 171 -18.80 -13.12 -13.68
CA ASP A 171 -18.23 -12.45 -14.85
C ASP A 171 -19.24 -12.32 -15.98
N ARG A 172 -20.07 -13.36 -16.21
CA ARG A 172 -21.18 -13.28 -17.19
C ARG A 172 -22.21 -12.23 -16.78
N GLN A 173 -22.58 -12.21 -15.50
CA GLN A 173 -23.51 -11.20 -14.96
C GLN A 173 -22.96 -9.77 -15.09
N ALA A 174 -21.65 -9.60 -14.88
CA ALA A 174 -20.95 -8.35 -15.06
C ALA A 174 -20.67 -7.99 -16.53
N GLN A 175 -21.09 -8.82 -17.51
CA GLN A 175 -20.85 -8.68 -18.95
C GLN A 175 -19.35 -8.65 -19.35
N ILE A 176 -18.51 -9.35 -18.60
CA ILE A 176 -17.07 -9.52 -18.85
C ILE A 176 -16.65 -11.00 -18.76
N PRO A 177 -17.27 -11.93 -19.53
CA PRO A 177 -17.04 -13.36 -19.40
C PRO A 177 -15.58 -13.79 -19.59
N GLU A 178 -14.79 -13.01 -20.34
CA GLU A 178 -13.37 -13.28 -20.60
C GLU A 178 -12.44 -12.75 -19.50
N PHE A 179 -12.97 -12.22 -18.40
CA PHE A 179 -12.12 -11.65 -17.34
C PHE A 179 -11.09 -12.65 -16.79
N GLY A 180 -11.49 -13.88 -16.53
CA GLY A 180 -10.58 -14.93 -16.04
C GLY A 180 -9.42 -15.19 -17.01
N ASN A 181 -9.68 -15.16 -18.34
CA ASN A 181 -8.65 -15.29 -19.37
C ASN A 181 -7.72 -14.06 -19.39
N VAL A 182 -8.27 -12.85 -19.35
CA VAL A 182 -7.49 -11.60 -19.24
C VAL A 182 -6.58 -11.63 -18.00
N TYR A 183 -7.10 -12.06 -16.84
CA TYR A 183 -6.34 -12.18 -15.61
C TYR A 183 -5.17 -13.17 -15.75
N ASN A 184 -5.42 -14.33 -16.36
CA ASN A 184 -4.40 -15.33 -16.59
C ASN A 184 -3.27 -14.81 -17.50
N ILE A 185 -3.62 -14.22 -18.64
CA ILE A 185 -2.65 -13.64 -19.59
C ILE A 185 -1.87 -12.51 -18.91
N TYR A 186 -2.53 -11.65 -18.13
CA TYR A 186 -1.89 -10.59 -17.37
C TYR A 186 -0.78 -11.13 -16.45
N CYS A 187 -1.09 -12.13 -15.64
CA CYS A 187 -0.12 -12.73 -14.73
C CYS A 187 1.02 -13.44 -15.46
N GLN A 188 0.73 -14.14 -16.58
CA GLN A 188 1.76 -14.77 -17.40
C GLN A 188 2.72 -13.73 -18.00
N ARG A 189 2.21 -12.60 -18.49
CA ARG A 189 3.04 -11.51 -19.02
C ARG A 189 3.86 -10.84 -17.95
N CYS A 190 3.28 -10.56 -16.79
CA CYS A 190 4.04 -10.03 -15.65
C CYS A 190 5.21 -10.98 -15.31
N LYS A 191 4.96 -12.28 -15.24
CA LYS A 191 6.00 -13.27 -14.96
C LYS A 191 7.08 -13.32 -16.05
N ARG A 192 6.69 -13.33 -17.33
CA ARG A 192 7.63 -13.30 -18.45
C ARG A 192 8.49 -12.04 -18.44
N ASN A 193 7.90 -10.90 -18.13
CA ASN A 193 8.59 -9.62 -18.08
C ASN A 193 9.45 -9.45 -16.80
N GLY A 194 9.52 -10.46 -15.94
CA GLY A 194 10.19 -10.35 -14.64
C GLY A 194 9.61 -9.20 -13.81
N ALA A 195 8.31 -9.04 -13.80
CA ALA A 195 7.65 -7.92 -13.13
C ALA A 195 6.53 -8.39 -12.19
N MET A 196 6.30 -7.65 -11.13
CA MET A 196 5.22 -7.83 -10.17
C MET A 196 4.47 -6.50 -9.99
N ASP A 197 3.15 -6.53 -9.88
CA ASP A 197 2.41 -5.37 -9.36
C ASP A 197 2.44 -5.36 -7.81
N PHE A 198 1.84 -4.34 -7.20
CA PHE A 198 1.82 -4.22 -5.74
C PHE A 198 1.08 -5.39 -5.06
N ASP A 199 0.01 -5.89 -5.67
CA ASP A 199 -0.75 -6.99 -5.09
C ASP A 199 -0.02 -8.33 -5.25
N ASP A 200 0.80 -8.47 -6.29
CA ASP A 200 1.69 -9.62 -6.45
C ASP A 200 2.69 -9.75 -5.31
N LEU A 201 3.17 -8.66 -4.74
CA LEU A 201 4.11 -8.71 -3.62
C LEU A 201 3.51 -9.48 -2.43
N LEU A 202 2.22 -9.33 -2.17
CA LEU A 202 1.53 -10.06 -1.11
C LEU A 202 1.13 -11.47 -1.55
N LEU A 203 0.62 -11.63 -2.76
CA LEU A 203 0.24 -12.93 -3.31
C LEU A 203 1.44 -13.87 -3.41
N GLN A 204 2.55 -13.41 -4.02
CA GLN A 204 3.77 -14.20 -4.19
C GLN A 204 4.45 -14.50 -2.86
N THR A 205 4.37 -13.61 -1.87
CA THR A 205 4.82 -13.91 -0.50
C THR A 205 4.01 -15.06 0.10
N ASN A 206 2.69 -15.07 -0.07
CA ASN A 206 1.86 -16.17 0.40
C ASN A 206 2.18 -17.48 -0.31
N ILE A 207 2.45 -17.44 -1.62
CA ILE A 207 2.86 -18.60 -2.42
C ILE A 207 4.23 -19.11 -1.93
N LEU A 208 5.21 -18.21 -1.77
CA LEU A 208 6.55 -18.55 -1.25
C LEU A 208 6.48 -19.25 0.11
N LEU A 209 5.74 -18.66 1.05
CA LEU A 209 5.60 -19.23 2.40
C LEU A 209 4.76 -20.51 2.44
N ARG A 210 3.95 -20.79 1.42
CA ARG A 210 3.21 -22.04 1.27
C ARG A 210 4.08 -23.15 0.67
N ASP A 211 4.81 -22.82 -0.39
CA ASP A 211 5.45 -23.80 -1.28
C ASP A 211 6.94 -24.05 -0.93
N ALA A 212 7.52 -23.18 -0.09
CA ALA A 212 8.91 -23.32 0.39
C ALA A 212 8.95 -23.40 1.94
N PRO A 213 8.74 -24.59 2.55
CA PRO A 213 8.70 -24.75 4.00
C PRO A 213 10.00 -24.35 4.71
N ASP A 214 11.14 -24.52 4.05
CA ASP A 214 12.46 -24.08 4.55
C ASP A 214 12.53 -22.56 4.70
N VAL A 215 11.97 -21.80 3.75
CA VAL A 215 11.88 -20.35 3.82
C VAL A 215 10.93 -19.93 4.95
N LEU A 216 9.78 -20.57 5.05
CA LEU A 216 8.84 -20.31 6.14
C LEU A 216 9.49 -20.53 7.51
N ALA A 217 10.13 -21.69 7.72
CA ALA A 217 10.80 -22.02 8.98
C ALA A 217 11.90 -21.00 9.33
N ARG A 218 12.72 -20.60 8.34
CA ARG A 218 13.76 -19.58 8.51
C ARG A 218 13.19 -18.26 9.01
N TYR A 219 12.09 -17.77 8.42
CA TYR A 219 11.50 -16.50 8.82
C TYR A 219 10.67 -16.60 10.10
N GLN A 220 10.11 -17.75 10.43
CA GLN A 220 9.48 -18.01 11.74
C GLN A 220 10.51 -17.95 12.87
N GLU A 221 11.69 -18.56 12.69
CA GLU A 221 12.78 -18.49 13.67
C GLU A 221 13.40 -17.08 13.78
N LEU A 222 13.47 -16.35 12.66
CA LEU A 222 13.99 -14.99 12.64
C LEU A 222 13.01 -14.02 13.32
N PHE A 223 11.73 -14.07 12.98
CA PHE A 223 10.71 -13.12 13.45
C PHE A 223 9.93 -13.69 14.63
N LYS A 224 10.59 -13.77 15.79
CA LYS A 224 9.96 -14.29 17.02
C LYS A 224 8.84 -13.41 17.53
N TYR A 225 8.92 -12.10 17.28
CA TYR A 225 7.95 -11.11 17.70
C TYR A 225 7.43 -10.33 16.48
N ILE A 226 6.13 -10.37 16.28
CA ILE A 226 5.48 -9.68 15.16
C ILE A 226 4.55 -8.61 15.71
N LEU A 227 4.75 -7.37 15.33
CA LEU A 227 3.94 -6.24 15.74
C LEU A 227 3.30 -5.59 14.51
N VAL A 228 2.01 -5.33 14.55
CA VAL A 228 1.26 -4.77 13.43
C VAL A 228 0.45 -3.57 13.89
N ASP A 229 0.70 -2.42 13.28
CA ASP A 229 -0.10 -1.20 13.48
C ASP A 229 -1.24 -1.13 12.47
N GLU A 230 -2.31 -0.41 12.81
CA GLU A 230 -3.54 -0.22 12.01
C GLU A 230 -4.12 -1.55 11.48
N TYR A 231 -4.20 -2.55 12.35
CA TYR A 231 -4.57 -3.91 11.96
C TYR A 231 -5.97 -4.02 11.34
N GLN A 232 -6.90 -3.12 11.67
CA GLN A 232 -8.24 -3.04 11.08
C GLN A 232 -8.24 -2.80 9.57
N ASP A 233 -7.13 -2.27 9.02
CA ASP A 233 -7.00 -1.96 7.60
C ASP A 233 -6.29 -3.06 6.80
N THR A 234 -5.98 -4.19 7.44
CA THR A 234 -5.33 -5.32 6.77
C THR A 234 -6.30 -6.07 5.86
N ASN A 235 -5.81 -6.48 4.68
CA ASN A 235 -6.53 -7.38 3.78
C ASN A 235 -6.26 -8.86 4.12
N TYR A 236 -6.96 -9.76 3.41
CA TYR A 236 -6.85 -11.19 3.67
C TYR A 236 -5.43 -11.74 3.39
N ALA A 237 -4.76 -11.26 2.34
CA ALA A 237 -3.40 -11.69 2.03
C ALA A 237 -2.39 -11.32 3.14
N GLN A 238 -2.50 -10.11 3.70
CA GLN A 238 -1.69 -9.66 4.83
C GLN A 238 -1.97 -10.46 6.10
N TYR A 239 -3.24 -10.71 6.39
CA TYR A 239 -3.66 -11.55 7.51
C TYR A 239 -3.04 -12.96 7.44
N VAL A 240 -3.11 -13.61 6.28
CA VAL A 240 -2.55 -14.97 6.11
C VAL A 240 -1.03 -14.98 6.29
N ILE A 241 -0.31 -13.96 5.82
CA ILE A 241 1.14 -13.84 6.03
C ILE A 241 1.46 -13.76 7.53
N ILE A 242 0.78 -12.86 8.27
CA ILE A 242 0.99 -12.69 9.72
C ILE A 242 0.74 -14.03 10.42
N ARG A 243 -0.38 -14.67 10.11
CA ARG A 243 -0.78 -15.94 10.72
C ARG A 243 0.26 -17.03 10.50
N ARG A 244 0.78 -17.18 9.27
CA ARG A 244 1.81 -18.17 8.96
C ARG A 244 3.12 -17.91 9.68
N LEU A 245 3.60 -16.66 9.67
CA LEU A 245 4.84 -16.31 10.33
C LEU A 245 4.77 -16.45 11.85
N SER A 246 3.60 -16.22 12.46
CA SER A 246 3.43 -16.31 13.92
C SER A 246 3.15 -17.71 14.46
N GLN A 247 2.97 -18.72 13.60
CA GLN A 247 2.58 -20.09 14.02
C GLN A 247 3.54 -20.73 15.02
N LEU A 248 4.84 -20.48 14.87
CA LEU A 248 5.86 -21.14 15.71
C LEU A 248 5.89 -20.55 17.13
N HIS A 249 5.87 -19.22 17.26
CA HIS A 249 6.09 -18.56 18.55
C HIS A 249 4.82 -17.94 19.15
N SER A 250 3.80 -17.71 18.35
CA SER A 250 2.54 -17.04 18.71
C SER A 250 2.71 -15.67 19.40
N LYS A 251 3.90 -15.05 19.33
CA LYS A 251 4.20 -13.74 19.93
C LYS A 251 3.84 -12.62 18.96
N VAL A 252 2.55 -12.44 18.75
CA VAL A 252 1.99 -11.43 17.83
C VAL A 252 1.24 -10.36 18.62
N CYS A 253 1.54 -9.10 18.34
CA CYS A 253 0.83 -7.95 18.89
C CYS A 253 0.21 -7.16 17.75
N VAL A 254 -1.10 -7.02 17.75
CA VAL A 254 -1.82 -6.19 16.80
C VAL A 254 -2.44 -5.00 17.51
N VAL A 255 -2.30 -3.83 16.89
CA VAL A 255 -2.88 -2.58 17.38
C VAL A 255 -3.84 -2.05 16.34
N GLY A 256 -5.02 -1.64 16.75
CA GLY A 256 -5.98 -1.10 15.80
C GLY A 256 -7.18 -0.45 16.45
N ASP A 257 -7.98 0.18 15.61
CA ASP A 257 -9.26 0.78 15.96
C ASP A 257 -10.31 0.34 14.94
N ASP A 258 -11.16 -0.58 15.35
CA ASP A 258 -12.27 -1.06 14.51
C ASP A 258 -13.20 0.04 14.03
N ALA A 259 -13.33 1.14 14.80
CA ALA A 259 -14.11 2.32 14.41
C ALA A 259 -13.45 3.14 13.27
N GLN A 260 -12.16 2.95 13.02
CA GLN A 260 -11.40 3.61 11.97
C GLN A 260 -11.17 2.73 10.73
N SER A 261 -11.84 1.59 10.59
CA SER A 261 -11.75 0.73 9.41
C SER A 261 -12.46 1.35 8.22
N ILE A 262 -11.75 2.15 7.43
CA ILE A 262 -12.28 2.91 6.28
C ILE A 262 -11.68 2.51 4.93
N TYR A 263 -10.87 1.45 4.88
CA TYR A 263 -10.19 0.98 3.67
C TYR A 263 -10.80 -0.30 3.06
N SER A 264 -12.08 -0.59 3.34
CA SER A 264 -12.78 -1.75 2.74
C SER A 264 -12.77 -1.73 1.22
N PHE A 265 -12.84 -0.55 0.59
CA PHE A 265 -12.72 -0.37 -0.86
C PHE A 265 -11.34 -0.73 -1.44
N ARG A 266 -10.34 -0.93 -0.58
CA ARG A 266 -9.00 -1.46 -0.91
C ARG A 266 -8.81 -2.91 -0.45
N GLY A 267 -9.88 -3.61 -0.11
CA GLY A 267 -9.85 -5.00 0.32
C GLY A 267 -9.55 -5.21 1.80
N ALA A 268 -9.52 -4.16 2.62
CA ALA A 268 -9.41 -4.30 4.08
C ALA A 268 -10.62 -5.07 4.63
N LYS A 269 -10.36 -5.96 5.59
CA LYS A 269 -11.37 -6.80 6.23
C LYS A 269 -11.38 -6.56 7.74
N ILE A 270 -12.42 -5.90 8.22
CA ILE A 270 -12.61 -5.64 9.65
C ILE A 270 -12.68 -6.95 10.46
N GLU A 271 -13.12 -8.02 9.81
CA GLU A 271 -13.18 -9.35 10.43
C GLU A 271 -11.82 -9.81 10.96
N ASN A 272 -10.70 -9.36 10.37
CA ASN A 272 -9.36 -9.72 10.82
C ASN A 272 -9.12 -9.28 12.28
N ILE A 273 -9.53 -8.06 12.64
CA ILE A 273 -9.39 -7.59 14.02
C ILE A 273 -10.46 -8.18 14.94
N LEU A 274 -11.70 -8.31 14.47
CA LEU A 274 -12.80 -8.82 15.25
C LEU A 274 -12.65 -10.32 15.61
N SER A 275 -12.00 -11.10 14.73
CA SER A 275 -11.76 -12.54 14.95
C SER A 275 -10.40 -12.89 15.53
N PHE A 276 -9.56 -11.90 15.86
CA PHE A 276 -8.19 -12.13 16.33
C PHE A 276 -8.12 -13.10 17.53
N GLN A 277 -9.02 -12.99 18.50
CA GLN A 277 -9.06 -13.91 19.66
C GLN A 277 -9.46 -15.35 19.30
N LYS A 278 -10.15 -15.56 18.17
CA LYS A 278 -10.45 -16.92 17.68
C LYS A 278 -9.21 -17.56 17.08
N ASP A 279 -8.38 -16.77 16.41
CA ASP A 279 -7.13 -17.23 15.81
C ASP A 279 -6.02 -17.44 16.87
N PHE A 280 -6.04 -16.61 17.92
CA PHE A 280 -5.10 -16.64 19.02
C PHE A 280 -5.86 -16.72 20.35
N PRO A 281 -6.32 -17.92 20.80
CA PRO A 281 -7.13 -18.07 22.00
C PRO A 281 -6.46 -17.59 23.29
N ALA A 282 -5.12 -17.61 23.34
CA ALA A 282 -4.34 -17.10 24.47
C ALA A 282 -4.12 -15.58 24.43
N ALA A 283 -4.76 -14.88 23.48
CA ALA A 283 -4.54 -13.44 23.30
C ALA A 283 -5.11 -12.64 24.46
N LYS A 284 -4.26 -11.75 24.99
CA LYS A 284 -4.69 -10.72 25.96
C LYS A 284 -5.22 -9.51 25.21
N VAL A 285 -6.33 -8.96 25.69
CA VAL A 285 -6.95 -7.76 25.10
C VAL A 285 -6.69 -6.57 26.00
N PHE A 286 -6.13 -5.51 25.44
CA PHE A 286 -5.89 -4.24 26.12
C PHE A 286 -6.73 -3.16 25.46
N LYS A 287 -7.46 -2.38 26.25
CA LYS A 287 -8.28 -1.27 25.77
C LYS A 287 -7.62 0.06 26.13
N LEU A 288 -7.29 0.86 25.11
CA LEU A 288 -6.76 2.22 25.29
C LEU A 288 -7.88 3.23 25.02
N GLU A 289 -8.55 3.67 26.08
CA GLU A 289 -9.77 4.47 26.00
C GLU A 289 -9.52 5.97 26.24
N GLN A 290 -8.43 6.32 26.94
CA GLN A 290 -8.11 7.72 27.19
C GLN A 290 -7.54 8.41 25.94
N ASN A 291 -8.24 9.44 25.47
CA ASN A 291 -7.81 10.30 24.37
C ASN A 291 -6.94 11.46 24.91
N TYR A 292 -5.76 11.63 24.33
CA TYR A 292 -4.80 12.69 24.64
C TYR A 292 -4.70 13.76 23.56
N ARG A 293 -5.46 13.63 22.49
CA ARG A 293 -5.36 14.51 21.31
C ARG A 293 -6.39 15.61 21.30
N SER A 294 -7.60 15.30 21.72
CA SER A 294 -8.77 16.14 21.47
C SER A 294 -9.45 16.57 22.76
N THR A 295 -10.15 17.69 22.71
CA THR A 295 -11.03 18.16 23.80
C THR A 295 -12.22 17.22 24.00
N ARG A 296 -12.89 17.33 25.16
CA ARG A 296 -14.05 16.47 25.50
C ARG A 296 -15.18 16.61 24.49
N THR A 297 -15.50 17.84 24.06
CA THR A 297 -16.54 18.09 23.06
C THR A 297 -16.34 17.30 21.78
N ILE A 298 -15.10 17.20 21.28
CA ILE A 298 -14.77 16.43 20.06
C ILE A 298 -14.93 14.93 20.33
N VAL A 299 -14.42 14.44 21.46
CA VAL A 299 -14.47 13.01 21.83
C VAL A 299 -15.91 12.56 22.03
N ASP A 300 -16.72 13.34 22.71
CA ASP A 300 -18.14 13.04 22.97
C ASP A 300 -18.97 13.03 21.69
N ALA A 301 -18.70 13.97 20.78
CA ALA A 301 -19.31 13.98 19.45
C ALA A 301 -18.92 12.74 18.64
N ALA A 302 -17.65 12.35 18.64
CA ALA A 302 -17.19 11.14 17.99
C ALA A 302 -17.82 9.86 18.56
N ASN A 303 -17.94 9.77 19.90
CA ASN A 303 -18.63 8.66 20.56
C ASN A 303 -20.10 8.59 20.16
N SER A 304 -20.80 9.73 20.07
CA SER A 304 -22.21 9.77 19.68
C SER A 304 -22.46 9.33 18.23
N VAL A 305 -21.50 9.53 17.36
CA VAL A 305 -21.54 9.05 15.96
C VAL A 305 -21.28 7.55 15.90
N ILE A 306 -20.20 7.07 16.56
CA ILE A 306 -19.76 5.69 16.42
C ILE A 306 -20.67 4.69 17.14
N VAL A 307 -21.44 5.13 18.12
CA VAL A 307 -22.42 4.29 18.82
C VAL A 307 -23.45 3.66 17.88
N ARG A 308 -23.71 4.27 16.74
CA ARG A 308 -24.63 3.77 15.69
C ARG A 308 -24.04 2.61 14.88
N ASN A 309 -22.76 2.34 15.01
CA ASN A 309 -22.12 1.21 14.34
C ASN A 309 -22.32 -0.07 15.18
N SER A 310 -23.09 -1.03 14.64
CA SER A 310 -23.40 -2.29 15.33
C SER A 310 -22.26 -3.30 15.33
N ARG A 311 -21.34 -3.20 14.34
CA ARG A 311 -20.17 -4.09 14.21
C ARG A 311 -18.95 -3.44 14.82
N ARG A 312 -18.86 -3.39 16.13
CA ARG A 312 -17.70 -2.79 16.81
C ARG A 312 -17.33 -3.57 18.07
N MET A 313 -16.07 -3.44 18.46
CA MET A 313 -15.61 -3.85 19.78
C MET A 313 -16.01 -2.78 20.81
N GLU A 314 -16.56 -3.20 21.93
CA GLU A 314 -17.03 -2.27 22.95
C GLU A 314 -15.86 -1.55 23.61
N LYS A 315 -15.83 -0.23 23.44
CA LYS A 315 -14.91 0.71 24.07
C LYS A 315 -15.59 2.06 24.27
N HIS A 316 -15.18 2.79 25.27
CA HIS A 316 -15.66 4.14 25.57
C HIS A 316 -14.49 5.10 25.65
N CYS A 317 -14.28 5.88 24.56
CA CYS A 317 -13.23 6.88 24.55
C CYS A 317 -13.60 8.09 25.42
N PHE A 318 -12.66 8.58 26.23
CA PHE A 318 -12.86 9.77 27.04
C PHE A 318 -11.62 10.66 26.98
N SER A 319 -11.80 11.98 27.16
CA SER A 319 -10.72 12.92 27.32
C SER A 319 -10.69 13.46 28.74
N ALA A 320 -9.52 13.44 29.37
CA ALA A 320 -9.27 14.10 30.66
C ALA A 320 -8.88 15.58 30.51
N GLY A 321 -8.74 16.05 29.27
CA GLY A 321 -8.40 17.45 28.95
C GLY A 321 -9.59 18.41 29.10
N ASP A 322 -9.42 19.60 28.57
CA ASP A 322 -10.43 20.67 28.58
C ASP A 322 -11.70 20.29 27.85
N VAL A 323 -12.81 20.97 28.17
CA VAL A 323 -14.07 20.81 27.45
C VAL A 323 -13.91 21.22 25.99
N GLY A 324 -13.22 22.31 25.75
CA GLY A 324 -13.04 22.87 24.41
C GLY A 324 -14.23 23.65 23.89
N GLU A 325 -14.08 24.20 22.69
CA GLU A 325 -15.15 24.94 22.03
C GLU A 325 -16.25 24.02 21.47
N PRO A 326 -17.49 24.53 21.33
CA PRO A 326 -18.55 23.81 20.63
C PRO A 326 -18.20 23.59 19.15
N ILE A 327 -18.63 22.45 18.60
CA ILE A 327 -18.53 22.17 17.18
C ILE A 327 -19.51 23.07 16.41
N ARG A 328 -19.02 23.82 15.44
CA ARG A 328 -19.84 24.67 14.57
C ARG A 328 -20.16 23.98 13.26
N ILE A 329 -21.38 24.11 12.81
CA ILE A 329 -21.85 23.61 11.51
C ILE A 329 -22.18 24.81 10.64
N LEU A 330 -21.41 25.00 9.57
CA LEU A 330 -21.62 26.04 8.58
C LEU A 330 -22.25 25.42 7.34
N LYS A 331 -23.35 26.05 6.83
CA LYS A 331 -24.01 25.63 5.60
C LYS A 331 -23.73 26.64 4.51
N ALA A 332 -23.26 26.18 3.38
CA ALA A 332 -23.05 26.97 2.18
C ALA A 332 -23.98 26.49 1.05
N TYR A 333 -24.30 27.36 0.11
CA TYR A 333 -25.10 27.03 -1.07
C TYR A 333 -24.24 26.66 -2.29
N THR A 334 -22.97 27.09 -2.30
CA THR A 334 -22.04 26.82 -3.37
C THR A 334 -20.66 26.44 -2.81
N ASP A 335 -19.84 25.75 -3.62
CA ASP A 335 -18.45 25.41 -3.31
C ASP A 335 -17.58 26.66 -3.07
N ARG A 336 -17.86 27.76 -3.79
CA ARG A 336 -17.17 29.04 -3.62
C ARG A 336 -17.48 29.68 -2.29
N GLU A 337 -18.77 29.70 -1.92
CA GLU A 337 -19.22 30.21 -0.62
C GLU A 337 -18.64 29.36 0.52
N GLU A 338 -18.67 28.02 0.39
CA GLU A 338 -18.03 27.12 1.34
C GLU A 338 -16.56 27.48 1.57
N ALA A 339 -15.79 27.61 0.47
CA ALA A 339 -14.39 27.94 0.56
C ALA A 339 -14.12 29.32 1.17
N GLU A 340 -14.98 30.32 0.85
CA GLU A 340 -14.88 31.66 1.41
C GLU A 340 -15.14 31.67 2.92
N MET A 341 -16.18 30.97 3.36
CA MET A 341 -16.54 30.83 4.78
C MET A 341 -15.43 30.13 5.55
N VAL A 342 -14.93 28.99 5.03
CA VAL A 342 -13.85 28.20 5.67
C VAL A 342 -12.57 29.02 5.80
N VAL A 343 -12.14 29.69 4.72
CA VAL A 343 -10.88 30.46 4.74
C VAL A 343 -11.02 31.72 5.58
N SER A 344 -12.20 32.34 5.64
CA SER A 344 -12.46 33.49 6.53
C SER A 344 -12.41 33.07 8.00
N ASP A 345 -13.11 32.00 8.37
CA ASP A 345 -13.15 31.49 9.73
C ASP A 345 -11.75 31.07 10.21
N LEU A 346 -10.98 30.40 9.34
CA LEU A 346 -9.59 30.03 9.60
C LEU A 346 -8.71 31.25 9.87
N ARG A 347 -8.80 32.29 9.03
CA ARG A 347 -8.04 33.53 9.21
C ARG A 347 -8.39 34.21 10.52
N ASP A 348 -9.68 34.36 10.80
CA ASP A 348 -10.16 35.04 12.00
C ASP A 348 -9.71 34.32 13.28
N LYS A 349 -9.69 32.98 13.25
CA LYS A 349 -9.14 32.15 14.33
C LYS A 349 -7.64 32.37 14.49
N VAL A 350 -6.84 32.17 13.48
CA VAL A 350 -5.36 32.29 13.55
C VAL A 350 -4.97 33.70 13.97
N CYS A 351 -5.64 34.75 13.45
CA CYS A 351 -5.39 36.14 13.86
C CYS A 351 -5.79 36.42 15.32
N SER A 352 -6.84 35.76 15.84
CA SER A 352 -7.29 35.99 17.22
C SER A 352 -6.49 35.22 18.26
N THR A 353 -5.99 34.03 17.94
CA THR A 353 -5.19 33.20 18.85
C THR A 353 -3.70 33.51 18.76
N GLY A 354 -3.23 34.07 17.65
CA GLY A 354 -1.80 34.25 17.37
C GLY A 354 -1.08 32.96 17.02
N ASP A 355 -1.82 31.91 16.68
CA ASP A 355 -1.25 30.61 16.30
C ASP A 355 -0.55 30.68 14.93
N ASP A 356 0.32 29.71 14.67
CA ASP A 356 0.93 29.54 13.35
C ASP A 356 -0.05 28.86 12.36
N TRP A 357 0.02 29.24 11.09
CA TRP A 357 -0.81 28.63 10.03
C TRP A 357 -0.62 27.11 9.92
N SER A 358 0.52 26.59 10.36
CA SER A 358 0.80 25.14 10.37
C SER A 358 -0.02 24.33 11.37
N GLU A 359 -0.66 25.01 12.35
CA GLU A 359 -1.54 24.36 13.34
C GLU A 359 -2.96 24.08 12.81
N ALA A 360 -3.27 24.60 11.62
CA ALA A 360 -4.58 24.45 11.00
C ALA A 360 -4.58 23.44 9.86
N VAL A 361 -5.69 22.69 9.70
CA VAL A 361 -5.85 21.74 8.60
C VAL A 361 -7.27 21.80 8.04
N ILE A 362 -7.39 21.79 6.71
CA ILE A 362 -8.66 21.66 6.01
C ILE A 362 -8.74 20.24 5.44
N LEU A 363 -9.75 19.48 5.85
CA LEU A 363 -10.01 18.12 5.36
C LEU A 363 -11.17 18.14 4.37
N TYR A 364 -11.01 17.49 3.24
CA TYR A 364 -12.03 17.37 2.20
C TYR A 364 -12.16 15.94 1.68
N ARG A 365 -13.30 15.60 1.08
CA ARG A 365 -13.61 14.23 0.64
C ARG A 365 -12.98 13.86 -0.70
N THR A 366 -12.91 14.80 -1.64
CA THR A 366 -12.41 14.57 -3.01
C THR A 366 -11.40 15.63 -3.43
N ASN A 367 -10.44 15.25 -4.27
CA ASN A 367 -9.39 16.17 -4.73
C ASN A 367 -9.95 17.40 -5.49
N ASN A 368 -11.11 17.28 -6.12
CA ASN A 368 -11.71 18.40 -6.87
C ASN A 368 -12.10 19.57 -5.95
N GLN A 369 -12.38 19.30 -4.67
CA GLN A 369 -12.73 20.34 -3.70
C GLN A 369 -11.51 21.21 -3.34
N SER A 370 -10.28 20.73 -3.51
CA SER A 370 -9.09 21.50 -3.16
C SER A 370 -8.92 22.75 -4.03
N ALA A 371 -9.29 22.71 -5.31
CA ALA A 371 -9.02 23.81 -6.24
C ALA A 371 -9.67 25.14 -5.82
N VAL A 372 -10.93 25.10 -5.33
CA VAL A 372 -11.64 26.28 -4.88
C VAL A 372 -11.08 26.82 -3.56
N LEU A 373 -10.69 25.92 -2.66
CA LEU A 373 -10.01 26.26 -1.40
C LEU A 373 -8.63 26.90 -1.65
N GLU A 374 -7.84 26.33 -2.56
CA GLU A 374 -6.53 26.85 -2.96
C GLU A 374 -6.63 28.25 -3.54
N ASP A 375 -7.60 28.50 -4.44
CA ASP A 375 -7.82 29.81 -5.02
C ASP A 375 -8.14 30.86 -3.96
N ASN A 376 -9.01 30.52 -2.99
CA ASN A 376 -9.34 31.42 -1.87
C ASN A 376 -8.14 31.67 -0.93
N LEU A 377 -7.37 30.65 -0.57
CA LEU A 377 -6.17 30.81 0.26
C LEU A 377 -5.13 31.69 -0.44
N ARG A 378 -4.89 31.47 -1.74
CA ARG A 378 -3.98 32.26 -2.55
C ARG A 378 -4.38 33.72 -2.66
N ARG A 379 -5.66 34.00 -2.92
CA ARG A 379 -6.18 35.37 -3.00
C ARG A 379 -6.01 36.15 -1.70
N ARG A 380 -6.04 35.46 -0.56
CA ARG A 380 -5.87 36.07 0.76
C ARG A 380 -4.43 36.03 1.28
N GLY A 381 -3.47 35.55 0.47
CA GLY A 381 -2.05 35.47 0.84
C GLY A 381 -1.74 34.51 1.99
N ILE A 382 -2.62 33.52 2.24
CA ILE A 382 -2.46 32.52 3.29
C ILE A 382 -1.54 31.41 2.79
N PRO A 383 -0.43 31.10 3.46
CA PRO A 383 0.44 29.99 3.06
C PRO A 383 -0.26 28.66 3.30
N TYR A 384 -0.16 27.73 2.34
CA TYR A 384 -0.76 26.39 2.46
C TYR A 384 0.10 25.33 1.82
N ARG A 385 -0.11 24.09 2.22
CA ARG A 385 0.49 22.90 1.63
C ARG A 385 -0.56 21.84 1.36
N ILE A 386 -0.58 21.31 0.13
CA ILE A 386 -1.47 20.20 -0.23
C ILE A 386 -0.74 18.89 0.03
N TYR A 387 -1.39 18.03 0.79
CA TYR A 387 -0.95 16.65 0.97
C TYR A 387 -1.66 15.75 -0.05
N LYS A 388 -0.91 15.05 -0.91
CA LYS A 388 -1.34 14.24 -2.06
C LYS A 388 -1.50 15.00 -3.39
N GLY A 389 -0.74 16.05 -3.62
CA GLY A 389 -0.49 16.53 -4.98
C GLY A 389 0.24 15.48 -5.83
N SER A 390 0.36 15.71 -7.16
CA SER A 390 1.19 14.89 -8.04
C SER A 390 2.63 14.85 -7.53
N SER A 391 3.19 13.64 -7.41
CA SER A 391 4.58 13.47 -7.00
C SER A 391 5.52 13.93 -8.11
N PHE A 392 6.74 14.35 -7.76
CA PHE A 392 7.83 14.56 -8.70
C PHE A 392 8.02 13.36 -9.64
N TYR A 393 7.86 12.15 -9.11
CA TYR A 393 7.93 10.90 -9.88
C TYR A 393 6.75 10.67 -10.84
N ASP A 394 5.68 11.48 -10.77
CA ASP A 394 4.55 11.39 -11.70
C ASP A 394 4.76 12.18 -12.98
N HIS A 395 5.76 13.08 -13.00
CA HIS A 395 6.12 13.84 -14.20
C HIS A 395 6.59 12.90 -15.33
N LYS A 396 6.17 13.22 -16.55
CA LYS A 396 6.45 12.39 -17.73
C LYS A 396 7.96 12.18 -17.92
N GLU A 397 8.73 13.24 -17.82
CA GLU A 397 10.18 13.27 -18.02
C GLU A 397 10.90 12.37 -17.00
N VAL A 398 10.46 12.42 -15.74
CA VAL A 398 11.01 11.56 -14.67
C VAL A 398 10.70 10.10 -14.94
N LYS A 399 9.45 9.79 -15.34
CA LYS A 399 9.06 8.42 -15.70
C LYS A 399 9.82 7.90 -16.94
N ASP A 400 10.10 8.77 -17.90
CA ASP A 400 10.89 8.40 -19.08
C ASP A 400 12.33 8.05 -18.67
N MET A 401 12.97 8.87 -17.84
CA MET A 401 14.31 8.57 -17.30
C MET A 401 14.35 7.29 -16.46
N LEU A 402 13.36 7.10 -15.59
CA LEU A 402 13.24 5.88 -14.80
C LEU A 402 13.06 4.64 -15.67
N ALA A 403 12.35 4.74 -16.81
CA ALA A 403 12.18 3.62 -17.72
C ALA A 403 13.49 3.17 -18.36
N TYR A 404 14.43 4.09 -18.67
CA TYR A 404 15.78 3.72 -19.08
C TYR A 404 16.52 2.93 -18.02
N ILE A 405 16.49 3.40 -16.76
CA ILE A 405 17.13 2.72 -15.64
C ILE A 405 16.49 1.35 -15.39
N ARG A 406 15.17 1.26 -15.44
CA ARG A 406 14.43 0.00 -15.31
C ARG A 406 14.86 -1.03 -16.35
N LEU A 407 15.01 -0.61 -17.61
CA LEU A 407 15.40 -1.51 -18.69
C LEU A 407 16.86 -1.99 -18.57
N VAL A 408 17.75 -1.16 -18.01
CA VAL A 408 19.14 -1.57 -17.70
C VAL A 408 19.16 -2.63 -16.59
N ILE A 409 18.31 -2.48 -15.57
CA ILE A 409 18.23 -3.41 -14.43
C ILE A 409 17.49 -4.70 -14.82
N ASN A 410 16.40 -4.56 -15.59
CA ASN A 410 15.59 -5.67 -16.06
C ASN A 410 15.31 -5.53 -17.57
N PRO A 411 16.14 -6.13 -18.45
CA PRO A 411 15.93 -6.09 -19.90
C PRO A 411 14.64 -6.73 -20.39
N ARG A 412 13.94 -7.47 -19.53
CA ARG A 412 12.65 -8.12 -19.84
C ARG A 412 11.45 -7.21 -19.60
N ASP A 413 11.66 -5.97 -19.14
CA ASP A 413 10.58 -5.01 -18.86
C ASP A 413 10.01 -4.42 -20.14
N ASP A 414 9.06 -5.09 -20.78
CA ASP A 414 8.42 -4.66 -22.03
C ASP A 414 7.69 -3.30 -21.90
N GLU A 415 7.17 -2.95 -20.73
CA GLU A 415 6.49 -1.65 -20.53
C GLU A 415 7.51 -0.50 -20.50
N ALA A 416 8.67 -0.71 -19.86
CA ALA A 416 9.78 0.24 -19.92
C ALA A 416 10.31 0.36 -21.36
N PHE A 417 10.46 -0.76 -22.08
CA PHE A 417 10.87 -0.76 -23.48
C PHE A 417 9.92 0.06 -24.36
N LYS A 418 8.62 -0.21 -24.32
CA LYS A 418 7.61 0.53 -25.10
C LYS A 418 7.65 2.02 -24.82
N ARG A 419 7.92 2.39 -23.57
CA ARG A 419 7.97 3.79 -23.17
C ARG A 419 9.14 4.54 -23.77
N ILE A 420 10.32 3.93 -23.92
CA ILE A 420 11.55 4.61 -24.30
C ILE A 420 12.02 4.32 -25.73
N VAL A 421 11.48 3.30 -26.39
CA VAL A 421 11.98 2.85 -27.71
C VAL A 421 12.01 3.98 -28.75
N ASN A 422 11.05 4.90 -28.70
CA ASN A 422 10.98 6.08 -29.56
C ASN A 422 11.17 7.41 -28.81
N TYR A 423 11.81 7.40 -27.64
CA TYR A 423 12.08 8.60 -26.86
C TYR A 423 13.56 8.63 -26.41
N PRO A 424 14.40 9.62 -26.87
CA PRO A 424 14.07 10.64 -27.84
C PRO A 424 13.66 10.04 -29.19
N THR A 425 13.02 10.82 -30.05
CA THR A 425 12.46 10.35 -31.33
C THR A 425 13.51 9.65 -32.18
N ARG A 426 13.27 8.38 -32.55
CA ARG A 426 14.16 7.53 -33.37
C ARG A 426 13.49 7.03 -34.64
N GLY A 427 12.35 7.58 -35.04
CA GLY A 427 11.60 7.15 -36.22
C GLY A 427 10.86 5.80 -36.04
N ILE A 428 10.74 5.29 -34.79
CA ILE A 428 10.06 4.02 -34.47
C ILE A 428 8.61 4.32 -34.16
N GLY A 429 7.72 4.07 -35.12
CA GLY A 429 6.29 4.27 -34.93
C GLY A 429 5.58 3.07 -34.26
N ASP A 430 4.31 3.28 -33.88
CA ASP A 430 3.47 2.29 -33.20
C ASP A 430 3.39 0.97 -33.96
N THR A 431 3.33 0.99 -35.30
CA THR A 431 3.30 -0.20 -36.13
C THR A 431 4.56 -1.07 -35.96
N THR A 432 5.73 -0.42 -35.86
CA THR A 432 7.00 -1.12 -35.64
C THR A 432 7.02 -1.73 -34.23
N VAL A 433 6.57 -0.97 -33.22
CA VAL A 433 6.47 -1.46 -31.84
C VAL A 433 5.53 -2.67 -31.75
N GLN A 434 4.40 -2.65 -32.47
CA GLN A 434 3.46 -3.78 -32.52
C GLN A 434 4.09 -5.02 -33.19
N ARG A 435 4.87 -4.85 -34.27
CA ARG A 435 5.59 -5.96 -34.89
C ARG A 435 6.64 -6.58 -33.98
N ILE A 436 7.40 -5.74 -33.25
CA ILE A 436 8.35 -6.22 -32.23
C ILE A 436 7.61 -7.00 -31.13
N ALA A 437 6.48 -6.49 -30.66
CA ALA A 437 5.68 -7.15 -29.62
C ALA A 437 5.15 -8.50 -30.11
N GLN A 438 4.68 -8.58 -31.36
CA GLN A 438 4.20 -9.82 -31.98
C GLN A 438 5.34 -10.84 -32.08
N LEU A 439 6.50 -10.44 -32.60
CA LEU A 439 7.68 -11.31 -32.72
C LEU A 439 8.15 -11.81 -31.35
N ALA A 440 8.17 -10.94 -30.35
CA ALA A 440 8.50 -11.32 -28.97
C ALA A 440 7.52 -12.35 -28.40
N ALA A 441 6.21 -12.19 -28.70
CA ALA A 441 5.20 -13.14 -28.31
C ALA A 441 5.36 -14.51 -29.00
N GLU A 442 5.60 -14.52 -30.32
CA GLU A 442 5.81 -15.75 -31.11
C GLU A 442 7.06 -16.51 -30.66
N ARG A 443 8.12 -15.83 -30.29
CA ARG A 443 9.38 -16.43 -29.81
C ARG A 443 9.39 -16.71 -28.29
N GLY A 444 8.42 -16.25 -27.56
CA GLY A 444 8.34 -16.40 -26.09
C GLY A 444 9.41 -15.63 -25.30
N VAL A 445 9.95 -14.55 -25.89
CA VAL A 445 11.01 -13.70 -25.33
C VAL A 445 10.51 -12.28 -25.05
N SER A 446 11.33 -11.43 -24.40
CA SER A 446 11.01 -10.01 -24.23
C SER A 446 11.16 -9.23 -25.55
N MET A 447 10.57 -8.03 -25.59
CA MET A 447 10.72 -7.14 -26.77
C MET A 447 12.17 -6.72 -27.01
N TRP A 448 12.96 -6.54 -25.94
CA TRP A 448 14.38 -6.26 -26.05
C TRP A 448 15.15 -7.43 -26.68
N GLU A 449 14.96 -8.63 -26.15
CA GLU A 449 15.58 -9.85 -26.68
C GLU A 449 15.18 -10.12 -28.14
N ALA A 450 13.94 -9.82 -28.51
CA ALA A 450 13.46 -9.93 -29.89
C ALA A 450 14.18 -8.97 -30.83
N VAL A 451 14.42 -7.73 -30.42
CA VAL A 451 15.17 -6.74 -31.21
C VAL A 451 16.65 -7.14 -31.33
N ASP A 452 17.25 -7.58 -30.22
CA ASP A 452 18.65 -8.00 -30.20
C ASP A 452 18.91 -9.19 -31.15
N ALA A 453 18.00 -10.16 -31.18
CA ALA A 453 18.03 -11.26 -32.13
C ALA A 453 17.87 -10.81 -33.59
N LEU A 454 17.02 -9.81 -33.86
CA LEU A 454 16.86 -9.24 -35.22
C LEU A 454 18.12 -8.52 -35.71
N VAL A 455 18.85 -7.85 -34.82
CA VAL A 455 20.12 -7.18 -35.16
C VAL A 455 21.20 -8.20 -35.44
N ALA A 456 21.20 -9.34 -34.79
CA ALA A 456 22.17 -10.42 -34.98
C ALA A 456 21.91 -11.23 -36.29
N GLU A 457 20.68 -11.24 -36.83
CA GLU A 457 20.32 -11.89 -38.08
C GLU A 457 20.36 -10.87 -39.27
N PRO A 458 21.29 -10.97 -40.24
CA PRO A 458 21.44 -9.98 -41.35
C PRO A 458 20.23 -9.86 -42.28
N ALA A 459 19.27 -10.78 -42.20
CA ALA A 459 18.04 -10.75 -42.99
C ALA A 459 16.91 -10.00 -42.23
N CYS A 460 17.16 -8.73 -41.95
CA CYS A 460 16.22 -7.94 -41.15
C CYS A 460 14.96 -7.57 -41.94
N LEU A 461 13.86 -8.22 -41.66
CA LEU A 461 12.51 -7.97 -42.21
C LEU A 461 11.97 -6.55 -41.93
N LEU A 462 12.73 -5.69 -41.25
CA LEU A 462 12.37 -4.29 -40.99
C LEU A 462 12.52 -3.40 -42.22
N TYR A 463 13.29 -3.83 -43.25
CA TYR A 463 13.59 -3.05 -44.45
C TYR A 463 12.99 -3.61 -45.76
N THR A 464 12.19 -4.66 -45.75
CA THR A 464 11.71 -5.30 -46.98
C THR A 464 10.34 -4.82 -47.47
N SER A 465 9.84 -3.69 -46.99
CA SER A 465 8.71 -3.02 -47.64
C SER A 465 9.26 -1.72 -48.29
N PRO A 466 9.37 -1.62 -49.63
CA PRO A 466 9.76 -0.36 -50.28
C PRO A 466 8.73 0.70 -49.89
N SER A 467 9.22 1.83 -49.38
CA SER A 467 8.38 3.00 -49.12
C SER A 467 7.70 3.39 -50.43
N PRO A 468 6.40 3.75 -50.43
CA PRO A 468 5.74 4.31 -51.61
C PRO A 468 6.45 5.57 -52.19
N ARG A 469 7.42 6.13 -51.47
CA ARG A 469 8.23 7.29 -51.92
C ARG A 469 9.41 6.91 -52.77
N ASP A 470 9.80 5.64 -52.83
CA ASP A 470 10.95 5.21 -53.64
C ASP A 470 10.59 4.86 -55.11
N SER A 471 9.29 4.96 -55.47
CA SER A 471 8.80 4.67 -56.81
C SER A 471 8.60 5.89 -57.72
N THR A 472 9.06 7.10 -57.35
CA THR A 472 8.87 8.33 -58.13
C THR A 472 10.17 9.08 -58.40
N SER A 473 11.24 8.40 -58.81
CA SER A 473 12.37 9.06 -59.40
C SER A 473 12.90 8.29 -60.62
N SER A 474 12.08 8.24 -61.68
CA SER A 474 12.58 8.08 -63.04
C SER A 474 11.49 8.46 -64.04
N ARG A 475 11.35 9.77 -64.25
CA ARG A 475 11.07 10.37 -65.55
C ARG A 475 11.37 11.87 -65.51
#